data_232c23b008f41cbb6f00fdf211a5a9d8
#
_entry.id   232c23b008f41cbb6f00fdf211a5a9d8
#
_cell.length_a   1.000
_cell.length_b   1.000
_cell.length_c   1.000
_cell.angle_alpha   90.00
_cell.angle_beta   90.00
_cell.angle_gamma   90.00
#
_symmetry.space_group_name_H-M   'P 1'
#
loop_
_entity.id
_entity.type
_entity.pdbx_description
1 polymer ?
#
loop_
_entity_poly.entity_id
_entity_poly.type
_entity_poly.pdbx_seq_one_letter_code
_entity_poly.pdbx_strand_id
1 'polypeptide(L)'
;MRLKMTLPDLCHLTIENEEALWAWLDAHHSQADSVLLVTYKAADKQRYVSRTQVLDALIAYGWIDGRRYVYDEAKTAQLISPRKQQKWAKSYRDRYEGLAAAGRLHAAGIAAAERAKARDTWLADEDVDAGHTPDDLRDYLLAAQAIHWWEAAAPSYRRNILRWLKSAKTQKTREARLQKITAACEAGEKIPHF
;
A
#
# COMPACT_ATOMS: atom_id res chain seq x y z
N MET A 1 -22.22 -13.11 8.25
CA MET A 1 -22.15 -13.68 6.88
C MET A 1 -21.21 -12.79 6.05
N ARG A 2 -19.96 -13.20 5.81
CA ARG A 2 -19.06 -12.43 4.93
C ARG A 2 -19.55 -12.58 3.50
N LEU A 3 -19.97 -11.49 2.87
CA LEU A 3 -20.22 -11.45 1.43
C LEU A 3 -18.98 -12.02 0.70
N LYS A 4 -19.15 -13.13 -0.02
CA LYS A 4 -18.14 -13.60 -0.97
C LYS A 4 -18.01 -12.51 -2.04
N MET A 5 -16.93 -11.77 -1.99
CA MET A 5 -16.65 -10.79 -3.04
C MET A 5 -16.39 -11.55 -4.34
N THR A 6 -17.16 -11.25 -5.36
CA THR A 6 -16.99 -11.81 -6.70
C THR A 6 -15.60 -11.45 -7.23
N LEU A 7 -14.93 -12.41 -7.85
CA LEU A 7 -13.67 -12.15 -8.56
C LEU A 7 -13.95 -11.22 -9.75
N PRO A 8 -13.06 -10.25 -10.00
CA PRO A 8 -13.16 -9.43 -11.21
C PRO A 8 -13.00 -10.27 -12.47
N ASP A 9 -13.68 -9.90 -13.54
CA ASP A 9 -13.53 -10.49 -14.88
C ASP A 9 -12.23 -9.98 -15.52
N LEU A 10 -11.13 -10.64 -15.22
CA LEU A 10 -9.77 -10.32 -15.66
C LEU A 10 -9.04 -11.60 -16.04
N CYS A 11 -7.96 -11.48 -16.78
CA CYS A 11 -7.05 -12.59 -16.99
C CYS A 11 -6.51 -13.11 -15.67
N HIS A 12 -6.57 -14.42 -15.43
CA HIS A 12 -6.03 -15.09 -14.25
C HIS A 12 -4.65 -15.66 -14.57
N LEU A 13 -3.66 -15.21 -13.83
CA LEU A 13 -2.29 -15.71 -13.89
C LEU A 13 -2.02 -16.57 -12.66
N THR A 14 -1.95 -17.89 -12.83
CA THR A 14 -1.53 -18.79 -11.73
C THR A 14 -0.03 -19.02 -11.82
N ILE A 15 0.68 -18.80 -10.71
CA ILE A 15 2.12 -19.06 -10.59
C ILE A 15 2.39 -20.10 -9.50
N GLU A 16 3.45 -20.88 -9.70
CA GLU A 16 3.84 -21.99 -8.81
C GLU A 16 5.22 -21.78 -8.14
N ASN A 17 5.94 -20.74 -8.52
CA ASN A 17 7.21 -20.34 -7.92
C ASN A 17 7.52 -18.87 -8.26
N GLU A 18 8.57 -18.35 -7.62
CA GLU A 18 9.00 -16.94 -7.82
C GLU A 18 9.50 -16.71 -9.24
N GLU A 19 10.26 -17.65 -9.78
CA GLU A 19 10.86 -17.55 -11.12
C GLU A 19 9.81 -17.42 -12.22
N ALA A 20 8.69 -18.14 -12.09
CA ALA A 20 7.57 -18.04 -13.03
C ALA A 20 6.94 -16.64 -13.03
N LEU A 21 6.87 -15.97 -11.86
CA LEU A 21 6.38 -14.60 -11.78
C LEU A 21 7.35 -13.62 -12.46
N TRP A 22 8.66 -13.75 -12.19
CA TRP A 22 9.68 -12.91 -12.81
C TRP A 22 9.68 -13.07 -14.33
N ALA A 23 9.64 -14.30 -14.85
CA ALA A 23 9.60 -14.59 -16.28
C ALA A 23 8.31 -14.04 -16.94
N TRP A 24 7.17 -14.15 -16.26
CA TRP A 24 5.94 -13.57 -16.78
C TRP A 24 6.00 -12.05 -16.84
N LEU A 25 6.50 -11.40 -15.79
CA LEU A 25 6.67 -9.94 -15.77
C LEU A 25 7.67 -9.47 -16.83
N ASP A 26 8.74 -10.20 -17.06
CA ASP A 26 9.72 -9.90 -18.11
C ASP A 26 9.05 -9.83 -19.48
N ALA A 27 8.20 -10.80 -19.78
CA ALA A 27 7.48 -10.87 -21.05
C ALA A 27 6.30 -9.87 -21.17
N HIS A 28 5.70 -9.44 -20.03
CA HIS A 28 4.42 -8.72 -20.04
C HIS A 28 4.47 -7.35 -19.33
N HIS A 29 5.64 -6.87 -18.89
CA HIS A 29 5.76 -5.63 -18.13
C HIS A 29 5.21 -4.38 -18.85
N SER A 30 5.17 -4.39 -20.17
CA SER A 30 4.70 -3.27 -20.99
C SER A 30 3.19 -3.28 -21.25
N GLN A 31 2.45 -4.34 -20.89
CA GLN A 31 1.00 -4.35 -21.08
C GLN A 31 0.30 -3.28 -20.23
N ALA A 32 -0.87 -2.81 -20.69
CA ALA A 32 -1.67 -1.78 -20.02
C ALA A 32 -2.67 -2.38 -19.02
N ASP A 33 -3.03 -3.64 -19.19
CA ASP A 33 -4.11 -4.29 -18.49
C ASP A 33 -3.69 -4.87 -17.14
N SER A 34 -4.62 -4.83 -16.20
CA SER A 34 -4.50 -5.48 -14.91
C SER A 34 -4.72 -6.99 -15.03
N VAL A 35 -4.13 -7.74 -14.12
CA VAL A 35 -4.21 -9.20 -14.06
C VAL A 35 -4.57 -9.64 -12.66
N LEU A 36 -5.29 -10.74 -12.53
CA LEU A 36 -5.54 -11.40 -11.26
C LEU A 36 -4.44 -12.45 -11.00
N LEU A 37 -3.44 -12.09 -10.22
CA LEU A 37 -2.36 -12.99 -9.82
C LEU A 37 -2.88 -14.01 -8.81
N VAL A 38 -2.82 -15.28 -9.15
CA VAL A 38 -3.27 -16.41 -8.31
C VAL A 38 -2.04 -17.13 -7.75
N THR A 39 -1.97 -17.23 -6.41
CA THR A 39 -0.86 -17.86 -5.70
C THR A 39 -1.37 -18.91 -4.72
N TYR A 40 -0.56 -19.93 -4.46
CA TYR A 40 -0.86 -20.95 -3.47
C TYR A 40 -0.70 -20.41 -2.05
N LYS A 41 -1.53 -20.90 -1.11
CA LYS A 41 -1.42 -20.57 0.31
C LYS A 41 -0.21 -21.24 0.94
N ALA A 42 0.25 -20.72 2.07
CA ALA A 42 1.46 -21.21 2.77
C ALA A 42 1.41 -22.69 3.21
N ALA A 43 0.24 -23.31 3.19
CA ALA A 43 0.10 -24.75 3.42
C ALA A 43 0.75 -25.61 2.31
N ASP A 44 0.80 -25.08 1.08
CA ASP A 44 1.49 -25.71 -0.05
C ASP A 44 2.93 -25.18 -0.12
N LYS A 45 3.83 -25.77 0.61
CA LYS A 45 5.22 -25.31 0.72
C LYS A 45 6.00 -25.38 -0.59
N GLN A 46 5.61 -26.23 -1.52
CA GLN A 46 6.32 -26.43 -2.80
C GLN A 46 6.00 -25.29 -3.79
N ARG A 47 4.77 -24.79 -3.78
CA ARG A 47 4.29 -23.78 -4.73
C ARG A 47 3.98 -22.43 -4.08
N TYR A 48 4.27 -22.29 -2.81
CA TYR A 48 4.03 -21.05 -2.08
C TYR A 48 5.00 -19.95 -2.51
N VAL A 49 4.47 -18.85 -2.99
CA VAL A 49 5.21 -17.61 -3.24
C VAL A 49 4.78 -16.58 -2.20
N SER A 50 5.73 -16.11 -1.42
CA SER A 50 5.48 -15.19 -0.31
C SER A 50 5.07 -13.80 -0.84
N ARG A 51 4.37 -13.05 0.02
CA ARG A 51 4.03 -11.65 -0.30
C ARG A 51 5.28 -10.81 -0.60
N THR A 52 6.38 -11.05 0.08
CA THR A 52 7.65 -10.35 -0.13
C THR A 52 8.17 -10.58 -1.54
N GLN A 53 8.26 -11.84 -1.97
CA GLN A 53 8.70 -12.20 -3.33
C GLN A 53 7.80 -11.59 -4.40
N VAL A 54 6.47 -11.64 -4.20
CA VAL A 54 5.52 -10.98 -5.12
C VAL A 54 5.78 -9.49 -5.21
N LEU A 55 5.92 -8.79 -4.07
CA LEU A 55 6.16 -7.35 -4.06
C LEU A 55 7.50 -6.96 -4.71
N ASP A 56 8.54 -7.75 -4.47
CA ASP A 56 9.87 -7.50 -5.04
C ASP A 56 9.82 -7.61 -6.57
N ALA A 57 9.18 -8.66 -7.11
CA ALA A 57 8.99 -8.83 -8.53
C ALA A 57 8.16 -7.68 -9.14
N LEU A 58 7.03 -7.30 -8.53
CA LEU A 58 6.19 -6.21 -9.02
C LEU A 58 6.94 -4.87 -9.05
N ILE A 59 7.67 -4.56 -7.98
CA ILE A 59 8.46 -3.31 -7.90
C ILE A 59 9.56 -3.30 -8.94
N ALA A 60 10.26 -4.42 -9.13
CA ALA A 60 11.33 -4.55 -10.11
C ALA A 60 10.88 -4.22 -11.53
N TYR A 61 9.64 -4.53 -11.89
CA TYR A 61 9.06 -4.29 -13.22
C TYR A 61 8.12 -3.08 -13.29
N GLY A 62 8.00 -2.29 -12.21
CA GLY A 62 7.15 -1.09 -12.19
C GLY A 62 5.65 -1.39 -12.13
N TRP A 63 5.27 -2.48 -11.49
CA TRP A 63 3.90 -2.88 -11.21
C TRP A 63 3.52 -2.58 -9.75
N ILE A 64 2.23 -2.66 -9.44
CA ILE A 64 1.68 -2.46 -8.10
C ILE A 64 0.69 -3.55 -7.76
N ASP A 65 0.68 -3.96 -6.50
CA ASP A 65 -0.32 -4.84 -5.92
C ASP A 65 -1.59 -4.03 -5.52
N GLY A 66 -2.73 -4.65 -5.75
CA GLY A 66 -4.04 -4.13 -5.40
C GLY A 66 -4.78 -5.04 -4.42
N ARG A 67 -6.09 -5.06 -4.57
CA ARG A 67 -6.99 -5.81 -3.68
C ARG A 67 -6.72 -7.31 -3.73
N ARG A 68 -6.83 -7.97 -2.56
CA ARG A 68 -6.80 -9.42 -2.43
C ARG A 68 -8.20 -10.02 -2.39
N TYR A 69 -8.30 -11.25 -2.92
CA TYR A 69 -9.52 -12.03 -3.00
C TYR A 69 -9.27 -13.45 -2.49
N VAL A 70 -10.32 -14.09 -1.99
CA VAL A 70 -10.34 -15.54 -1.79
C VAL A 70 -10.57 -16.16 -3.17
N TYR A 71 -9.67 -17.04 -3.61
CA TYR A 71 -9.81 -17.72 -4.89
C TYR A 71 -10.50 -19.08 -4.69
N ASP A 72 -9.85 -19.99 -3.98
CA ASP A 72 -10.38 -21.29 -3.57
C ASP A 72 -9.81 -21.72 -2.20
N GLU A 73 -9.97 -22.99 -1.85
CA GLU A 73 -9.46 -23.53 -0.59
C GLU A 73 -7.92 -23.51 -0.52
N ALA A 74 -7.24 -23.73 -1.65
CA ALA A 74 -5.78 -23.83 -1.73
C ALA A 74 -5.09 -22.53 -2.16
N LYS A 75 -5.81 -21.59 -2.77
CA LYS A 75 -5.24 -20.41 -3.43
C LYS A 75 -5.85 -19.09 -2.96
N THR A 76 -5.09 -18.03 -3.14
CA THR A 76 -5.53 -16.63 -3.03
C THR A 76 -5.30 -15.93 -4.35
N ALA A 77 -6.06 -14.86 -4.61
CA ALA A 77 -5.85 -14.03 -5.77
C ALA A 77 -5.56 -12.59 -5.33
N GLN A 78 -4.75 -11.88 -6.10
CA GLN A 78 -4.42 -10.48 -5.89
C GLN A 78 -4.45 -9.74 -7.22
N LEU A 79 -5.16 -8.61 -7.25
CA LEU A 79 -5.08 -7.72 -8.40
C LEU A 79 -3.66 -7.16 -8.51
N ILE A 80 -3.06 -7.26 -9.68
CA ILE A 80 -1.80 -6.60 -9.99
C ILE A 80 -1.98 -5.74 -11.24
N SER A 81 -1.29 -4.61 -11.30
CA SER A 81 -1.46 -3.63 -12.38
C SER A 81 -0.15 -2.91 -12.68
N PRO A 82 0.08 -2.45 -13.91
CA PRO A 82 1.15 -1.50 -14.19
C PRO A 82 1.00 -0.25 -13.32
N ARG A 83 2.09 0.21 -12.72
CA ARG A 83 2.11 1.40 -11.87
C ARG A 83 2.00 2.67 -12.74
N LYS A 84 1.00 3.49 -12.46
CA LYS A 84 0.73 4.74 -13.20
C LYS A 84 1.10 5.97 -12.35
N GLN A 85 0.21 6.38 -11.46
CA GLN A 85 0.34 7.63 -10.68
C GLN A 85 0.22 7.40 -9.16
N GLN A 86 0.30 6.14 -8.72
CA GLN A 86 0.14 5.81 -7.31
C GLN A 86 1.35 6.32 -6.52
N LYS A 87 1.07 6.84 -5.33
CA LYS A 87 2.11 7.21 -4.37
C LYS A 87 2.98 6.00 -3.99
N TRP A 88 4.24 6.26 -3.69
CA TRP A 88 5.17 5.27 -3.21
C TRP A 88 5.26 5.32 -1.67
N ALA A 89 4.63 4.38 -0.99
CA ALA A 89 4.81 4.24 0.45
C ALA A 89 6.27 3.91 0.78
N LYS A 90 6.74 4.30 1.98
CA LYS A 90 8.12 4.06 2.42
C LYS A 90 8.56 2.60 2.21
N SER A 91 7.72 1.63 2.56
CA SER A 91 8.04 0.22 2.39
C SER A 91 8.27 -0.23 0.93
N TYR A 92 7.69 0.46 -0.04
CA TYR A 92 7.95 0.22 -1.47
C TYR A 92 9.26 0.88 -1.91
N ARG A 93 9.56 2.08 -1.38
CA ARG A 93 10.84 2.77 -1.64
C ARG A 93 12.01 1.98 -1.08
N ASP A 94 11.91 1.52 0.18
CA ASP A 94 12.94 0.71 0.83
C ASP A 94 13.21 -0.59 0.04
N ARG A 95 12.16 -1.25 -0.48
CA ARG A 95 12.31 -2.43 -1.36
C ARG A 95 12.95 -2.09 -2.70
N TYR A 96 12.54 -0.99 -3.31
CA TYR A 96 13.13 -0.52 -4.57
C TYR A 96 14.64 -0.28 -4.40
N GLU A 97 15.04 0.39 -3.32
CA GLU A 97 16.46 0.64 -3.02
C GLU A 97 17.24 -0.66 -2.78
N GLY A 98 16.65 -1.62 -2.05
CA GLY A 98 17.23 -2.94 -1.87
C GLY A 98 17.41 -3.71 -3.18
N LEU A 99 16.41 -3.66 -4.06
CA LEU A 99 16.48 -4.28 -5.39
C LEU A 99 17.50 -3.59 -6.30
N ALA A 100 17.62 -2.26 -6.21
CA ALA A 100 18.64 -1.50 -6.94
C ALA A 100 20.05 -1.90 -6.50
N ALA A 101 20.29 -1.97 -5.19
CA ALA A 101 21.59 -2.40 -4.64
C ALA A 101 21.94 -3.84 -5.03
N ALA A 102 20.93 -4.70 -5.18
CA ALA A 102 21.12 -6.09 -5.62
C ALA A 102 21.21 -6.27 -7.15
N GLY A 103 21.10 -5.19 -7.94
CA GLY A 103 21.08 -5.26 -9.41
C GLY A 103 19.86 -5.97 -10.00
N ARG A 104 18.76 -6.04 -9.27
CA ARG A 104 17.55 -6.79 -9.65
C ARG A 104 16.42 -5.93 -10.24
N LEU A 105 16.69 -4.65 -10.51
CA LEU A 105 15.70 -3.78 -11.15
C LEU A 105 15.70 -3.94 -12.67
N HIS A 106 14.51 -4.11 -13.24
CA HIS A 106 14.30 -3.97 -14.67
C HIS A 106 14.17 -2.49 -15.07
N ALA A 107 14.49 -2.14 -16.33
CA ALA A 107 14.37 -0.78 -16.83
C ALA A 107 12.97 -0.16 -16.66
N ALA A 108 11.92 -0.97 -16.74
CA ALA A 108 10.54 -0.54 -16.51
C ALA A 108 10.28 -0.10 -15.05
N GLY A 109 10.89 -0.78 -14.08
CA GLY A 109 10.82 -0.42 -12.66
C GLY A 109 11.55 0.89 -12.37
N ILE A 110 12.75 1.05 -12.95
CA ILE A 110 13.53 2.30 -12.87
C ILE A 110 12.69 3.46 -13.46
N ALA A 111 12.15 3.29 -14.67
CA ALA A 111 11.32 4.30 -15.31
C ALA A 111 10.07 4.64 -14.50
N ALA A 112 9.46 3.68 -13.80
CA ALA A 112 8.32 3.92 -12.92
C ALA A 112 8.70 4.79 -11.70
N ALA A 113 9.86 4.54 -11.10
CA ALA A 113 10.39 5.34 -9.99
C ALA A 113 10.74 6.76 -10.44
N GLU A 114 11.41 6.93 -11.57
CA GLU A 114 11.73 8.26 -12.12
C GLU A 114 10.46 9.06 -12.45
N ARG A 115 9.43 8.45 -13.02
CA ARG A 115 8.12 9.11 -13.21
C ARG A 115 7.49 9.53 -11.88
N ALA A 116 7.65 8.74 -10.82
CA ALA A 116 7.12 9.07 -9.51
C ALA A 116 7.86 10.26 -8.88
N LYS A 117 9.19 10.32 -9.02
CA LYS A 117 10.02 11.45 -8.58
C LYS A 117 9.65 12.73 -9.32
N ALA A 118 9.50 12.66 -10.64
CA ALA A 118 9.13 13.80 -11.48
C ALA A 118 7.71 14.34 -11.20
N ARG A 119 6.84 13.56 -10.54
CA ARG A 119 5.44 13.93 -10.22
C ARG A 119 5.19 14.13 -8.73
N ASP A 120 6.21 14.22 -7.91
CA ASP A 120 6.14 14.34 -6.45
C ASP A 120 5.31 13.24 -5.75
N THR A 121 5.18 12.05 -6.39
CA THR A 121 4.48 10.92 -5.80
C THR A 121 5.42 9.95 -5.07
N TRP A 122 6.74 10.12 -5.24
CA TRP A 122 7.77 9.31 -4.58
C TRP A 122 7.82 9.55 -3.07
N LEU A 123 7.87 10.82 -2.64
CA LEU A 123 7.92 11.23 -1.23
C LEU A 123 6.59 11.82 -0.73
N ALA A 124 5.50 11.60 -1.44
CA ALA A 124 4.22 12.26 -1.17
C ALA A 124 3.67 12.09 0.26
N ASP A 125 4.02 11.01 0.95
CA ASP A 125 3.56 10.72 2.31
C ASP A 125 4.74 10.56 3.30
N GLU A 126 5.92 11.14 3.01
CA GLU A 126 7.11 11.00 3.85
C GLU A 126 6.91 11.53 5.27
N ASP A 127 6.25 12.67 5.42
CA ASP A 127 5.83 13.26 6.69
C ASP A 127 4.94 12.31 7.50
N VAL A 128 3.99 11.64 6.83
CA VAL A 128 3.10 10.65 7.43
C VAL A 128 3.86 9.38 7.79
N ASP A 129 4.74 8.92 6.92
CA ASP A 129 5.57 7.74 7.15
C ASP A 129 6.56 7.96 8.31
N ALA A 130 7.06 9.18 8.49
CA ALA A 130 7.84 9.61 9.64
C ALA A 130 7.00 9.77 10.93
N GLY A 131 5.67 9.71 10.83
CA GLY A 131 4.76 9.87 11.96
C GLY A 131 4.62 11.32 12.44
N HIS A 132 4.97 12.29 11.59
CA HIS A 132 4.87 13.72 11.93
C HIS A 132 3.41 14.12 12.13
N THR A 133 3.10 14.66 13.30
CA THR A 133 1.77 15.21 13.61
C THR A 133 1.72 16.66 13.14
N PRO A 134 0.84 17.01 12.15
CA PRO A 134 0.71 18.38 11.66
C PRO A 134 0.32 19.35 12.77
N ASP A 135 0.76 20.61 12.66
CA ASP A 135 0.57 21.64 13.70
C ASP A 135 -0.92 21.86 14.00
N ASP A 136 -1.77 21.95 12.99
CA ASP A 136 -3.21 22.10 13.16
C ASP A 136 -3.84 20.93 13.96
N LEU A 137 -3.42 19.69 13.72
CA LEU A 137 -3.88 18.54 14.50
C LEU A 137 -3.33 18.60 15.93
N ARG A 138 -2.06 18.99 16.08
CA ARG A 138 -1.44 19.15 17.39
C ARG A 138 -2.19 20.17 18.23
N ASP A 139 -2.53 21.32 17.66
CA ASP A 139 -3.26 22.39 18.35
C ASP A 139 -4.64 21.92 18.82
N TYR A 140 -5.39 21.22 17.97
CA TYR A 140 -6.67 20.63 18.34
C TYR A 140 -6.55 19.61 19.48
N LEU A 141 -5.54 18.74 19.44
CA LEU A 141 -5.31 17.72 20.47
C LEU A 141 -4.86 18.34 21.81
N LEU A 142 -4.05 19.40 21.77
CA LEU A 142 -3.63 20.13 22.97
C LEU A 142 -4.82 20.85 23.61
N ALA A 143 -5.64 21.54 22.83
CA ALA A 143 -6.82 22.23 23.33
C ALA A 143 -7.83 21.29 24.01
N ALA A 144 -7.96 20.06 23.53
CA ALA A 144 -8.81 19.02 24.08
C ALA A 144 -8.11 18.16 25.16
N GLN A 145 -6.86 18.46 25.54
CA GLN A 145 -6.04 17.65 26.46
C GLN A 145 -5.88 16.18 26.03
N ALA A 146 -6.01 15.87 24.74
CA ALA A 146 -6.03 14.53 24.16
C ALA A 146 -4.67 14.12 23.53
N ILE A 147 -3.64 14.97 23.60
CA ILE A 147 -2.35 14.74 22.95
C ILE A 147 -1.66 13.48 23.46
N HIS A 148 -1.72 13.19 24.75
CA HIS A 148 -1.08 12.01 25.34
C HIS A 148 -1.65 10.70 24.81
N TRP A 149 -2.98 10.62 24.63
CA TRP A 149 -3.60 9.45 24.04
C TRP A 149 -3.15 9.26 22.59
N TRP A 150 -3.11 10.35 21.83
CA TRP A 150 -2.62 10.32 20.45
C TRP A 150 -1.17 9.82 20.36
N GLU A 151 -0.28 10.30 21.19
CA GLU A 151 1.12 9.91 21.19
C GLU A 151 1.34 8.46 21.62
N ALA A 152 0.51 7.96 22.54
CA ALA A 152 0.52 6.56 22.99
C ALA A 152 -0.12 5.59 21.98
N ALA A 153 -0.90 6.08 21.01
CA ALA A 153 -1.56 5.24 20.04
C ALA A 153 -0.55 4.55 19.12
N ALA A 154 -0.89 3.32 18.68
CA ALA A 154 -0.01 2.51 17.83
C ALA A 154 0.45 3.28 16.59
N PRO A 155 1.74 3.20 16.20
CA PRO A 155 2.27 3.94 15.04
C PRO A 155 1.53 3.66 13.73
N SER A 156 1.06 2.43 13.53
CA SER A 156 0.27 2.06 12.34
C SER A 156 -1.09 2.77 12.31
N TYR A 157 -1.75 2.88 13.46
CA TYR A 157 -3.02 3.61 13.58
C TYR A 157 -2.80 5.10 13.28
N ARG A 158 -1.80 5.74 13.92
CA ARG A 158 -1.47 7.16 13.66
C ARG A 158 -1.20 7.43 12.19
N ARG A 159 -0.38 6.59 11.52
CA ARG A 159 -0.12 6.74 10.06
C ARG A 159 -1.39 6.64 9.22
N ASN A 160 -2.31 5.75 9.55
CA ASN A 160 -3.57 5.63 8.81
C ASN A 160 -4.44 6.88 8.98
N ILE A 161 -4.56 7.39 10.20
CA ILE A 161 -5.28 8.63 10.50
C ILE A 161 -4.64 9.83 9.80
N LEU A 162 -3.31 9.96 9.82
CA LEU A 162 -2.58 11.03 9.15
C LEU A 162 -2.77 10.99 7.62
N ARG A 163 -2.74 9.81 7.01
CA ARG A 163 -3.07 9.66 5.57
C ARG A 163 -4.49 10.09 5.27
N TRP A 164 -5.43 9.69 6.11
CA TRP A 164 -6.81 10.12 5.97
C TRP A 164 -6.95 11.64 6.12
N LEU A 165 -6.35 12.25 7.13
CA LEU A 165 -6.34 13.69 7.32
C LEU A 165 -5.73 14.42 6.11
N LYS A 166 -4.56 13.97 5.65
CA LYS A 166 -3.85 14.52 4.48
C LYS A 166 -4.65 14.41 3.17
N SER A 167 -5.50 13.41 3.04
CA SER A 167 -6.34 13.24 1.85
C SER A 167 -7.54 14.20 1.75
N ALA A 168 -7.74 15.08 2.73
CA ALA A 168 -8.76 16.11 2.68
C ALA A 168 -8.44 17.14 1.58
N LYS A 169 -9.35 17.27 0.59
CA LYS A 169 -9.16 18.19 -0.55
C LYS A 169 -9.64 19.61 -0.27
N THR A 170 -10.45 19.82 0.77
CA THR A 170 -10.99 21.13 1.12
C THR A 170 -10.75 21.42 2.60
N GLN A 171 -10.64 22.69 2.95
CA GLN A 171 -10.48 23.14 4.34
C GLN A 171 -11.63 22.65 5.22
N LYS A 172 -12.87 22.73 4.75
CA LYS A 172 -14.05 22.21 5.46
C LYS A 172 -13.93 20.73 5.79
N THR A 173 -13.46 19.91 4.83
CA THR A 173 -13.27 18.48 5.04
C THR A 173 -12.13 18.22 6.02
N ARG A 174 -11.03 18.99 5.93
CA ARG A 174 -9.91 18.87 6.85
C ARG A 174 -10.32 19.18 8.28
N GLU A 175 -11.05 20.26 8.48
CA GLU A 175 -11.54 20.68 9.79
C GLU A 175 -12.50 19.68 10.43
N ALA A 176 -13.46 19.15 9.67
CA ALA A 176 -14.34 18.08 10.12
C ALA A 176 -13.56 16.81 10.53
N ARG A 177 -12.46 16.50 9.85
CA ARG A 177 -11.58 15.38 10.20
C ARG A 177 -10.77 15.67 11.47
N LEU A 178 -10.24 16.88 11.62
CA LEU A 178 -9.56 17.31 12.85
C LEU A 178 -10.47 17.14 14.06
N GLN A 179 -11.69 17.68 13.99
CA GLN A 179 -12.69 17.54 15.06
C GLN A 179 -12.98 16.06 15.38
N LYS A 180 -13.17 15.22 14.35
CA LYS A 180 -13.44 13.80 14.57
C LYS A 180 -12.26 13.04 15.20
N ILE A 181 -11.02 13.37 14.82
CA ILE A 181 -9.82 12.78 15.42
C ILE A 181 -9.73 13.18 16.88
N THR A 182 -9.89 14.47 17.16
CA THR A 182 -9.80 15.02 18.50
C THR A 182 -10.85 14.42 19.44
N ALA A 183 -12.11 14.37 19.02
CA ALA A 183 -13.19 13.77 19.81
C ALA A 183 -12.95 12.28 20.12
N ALA A 184 -12.40 11.51 19.17
CA ALA A 184 -12.06 10.12 19.40
C ALA A 184 -10.91 9.97 20.42
N CYS A 185 -9.88 10.81 20.30
CA CYS A 185 -8.75 10.82 21.24
C CYS A 185 -9.17 11.25 22.64
N GLU A 186 -10.05 12.23 22.76
CA GLU A 186 -10.63 12.71 24.03
C GLU A 186 -11.44 11.60 24.72
N ALA A 187 -12.20 10.83 23.94
CA ALA A 187 -12.96 9.66 24.43
C ALA A 187 -12.05 8.44 24.75
N GLY A 188 -10.75 8.49 24.43
CA GLY A 188 -9.85 7.35 24.58
C GLY A 188 -10.12 6.21 23.59
N GLU A 189 -10.75 6.50 22.45
CA GLU A 189 -11.22 5.53 21.47
C GLU A 189 -10.51 5.68 20.13
N LYS A 190 -10.53 4.59 19.34
CA LYS A 190 -10.11 4.64 17.93
C LYS A 190 -11.28 4.99 17.03
N ILE A 191 -11.03 5.77 15.98
CA ILE A 191 -12.00 5.94 14.90
C ILE A 191 -12.25 4.57 14.25
N PRO A 192 -13.50 4.11 14.14
CA PRO A 192 -13.84 2.85 13.48
C PRO A 192 -13.29 2.77 12.06
N HIS A 193 -12.82 1.59 11.67
CA HIS A 193 -12.24 1.26 10.35
C HIS A 193 -10.79 1.72 10.10
N PHE A 194 -10.10 2.23 11.14
CA PHE A 194 -8.66 2.54 11.06
C PHE A 194 -7.81 1.68 12.00
#